data_5e819dd5144972a701a71d3dbfcf3bb7
#
_entry.id   5e819dd5144972a701a71d3dbfcf3bb7
#
_cell.length_a   1.000
_cell.length_b   1.000
_cell.length_c   1.000
_cell.angle_alpha   90.00
_cell.angle_beta   90.00
_cell.angle_gamma   90.00
#
_symmetry.space_group_name_H-M   'P 1'
#
loop_
_entity.id
_entity.type
_entity.pdbx_description
1 polymer ?
#
loop_
_entity_poly.entity_id
_entity_poly.type
_entity_poly.pdbx_seq_one_letter_code
_entity_poly.pdbx_strand_id
1 'polypeptide(L)'
;MGSTLRPGDTIGILGGGQLGRMIAQAASRMGLKCHIYCPDENSPAFEVSEKKTVAAYEDEQALTQFAKSVSVVTYEFENIPGETARILEQFVPVRPGPHALKVSQDRLAEKTFLSEEAVTQVAPFIKVDTQAELEAALMELGGQGVLKTRRFGYDGKGQIMIRTPEDIEGAMSKLGDQPAILEGIVPFEKEISIIVARGVDGTVKCYDPADNYHKNHILKTSSVPADIPAETAQEAIDMATRIAVALDYIGVMGVELFVVRDGEATELKVNEIAPRVHNSGHWTEDACPVSQFEQHVRAVAGWPLGRPTRAHNVIMENLIGDDVNSWESALLEPNARLTLYGKAETREGRKMGHINRLSPKS
;
A
#
# COMPACT_ATOMS: atom_id res chain seq x y z
N MET A 1 8.82 3.95 25.23
CA MET A 1 9.81 3.78 24.16
C MET A 1 9.90 2.30 23.85
N GLY A 2 9.46 1.84 22.66
CA GLY A 2 9.56 0.44 22.26
C GLY A 2 11.04 0.05 22.08
N SER A 3 11.38 -1.19 22.45
CA SER A 3 12.75 -1.69 22.36
C SER A 3 13.26 -1.65 20.91
N THR A 4 14.48 -1.15 20.73
CA THR A 4 15.22 -1.24 19.46
C THR A 4 15.72 -2.68 19.28
N LEU A 5 15.44 -3.30 18.16
CA LEU A 5 15.91 -4.65 17.86
C LEU A 5 17.44 -4.69 17.69
N ARG A 6 18.02 -5.86 17.94
CA ARG A 6 19.43 -6.16 17.69
C ARG A 6 19.57 -7.17 16.55
N PRO A 7 20.70 -7.20 15.84
CA PRO A 7 20.99 -8.30 14.93
C PRO A 7 20.80 -9.66 15.62
N GLY A 8 20.09 -10.58 14.96
CA GLY A 8 19.68 -11.86 15.52
C GLY A 8 18.26 -11.90 16.09
N ASP A 9 17.65 -10.74 16.39
CA ASP A 9 16.24 -10.66 16.80
C ASP A 9 15.31 -11.05 15.65
N THR A 10 14.08 -11.44 15.98
CA THR A 10 13.09 -11.94 15.01
C THR A 10 11.96 -10.94 14.84
N ILE A 11 11.67 -10.58 13.58
CA ILE A 11 10.47 -9.85 13.17
C ILE A 11 9.39 -10.87 12.82
N GLY A 12 8.21 -10.72 13.41
CA GLY A 12 7.01 -11.42 12.99
C GLY A 12 6.35 -10.68 11.83
N ILE A 13 5.97 -11.40 10.77
CA ILE A 13 5.27 -10.82 9.61
C ILE A 13 3.94 -11.55 9.43
N LEU A 14 2.83 -10.81 9.52
CA LEU A 14 1.50 -11.31 9.18
C LEU A 14 1.28 -11.18 7.67
N GLY A 15 1.01 -12.32 7.04
CA GLY A 15 0.90 -12.44 5.59
C GLY A 15 2.13 -13.08 4.96
N GLY A 16 1.85 -13.94 3.97
CA GLY A 16 2.87 -14.76 3.33
C GLY A 16 3.08 -14.45 1.85
N GLY A 17 2.57 -13.32 1.36
CA GLY A 17 2.65 -12.92 -0.04
C GLY A 17 4.01 -12.36 -0.46
N GLN A 18 4.04 -11.72 -1.63
CA GLN A 18 5.28 -11.15 -2.18
C GLN A 18 5.86 -10.03 -1.34
N LEU A 19 5.01 -9.21 -0.70
CA LEU A 19 5.51 -8.10 0.11
C LEU A 19 6.18 -8.61 1.38
N GLY A 20 5.58 -9.62 2.04
CA GLY A 20 6.18 -10.33 3.16
C GLY A 20 7.50 -10.99 2.79
N ARG A 21 7.58 -11.62 1.59
CA ARG A 21 8.83 -12.17 1.04
C ARG A 21 9.91 -11.11 0.92
N MET A 22 9.61 -9.95 0.31
CA MET A 22 10.59 -8.89 0.08
C MET A 22 11.00 -8.19 1.39
N ILE A 23 10.07 -8.04 2.36
CA ILE A 23 10.40 -7.58 3.72
C ILE A 23 11.37 -8.57 4.41
N ALA A 24 11.10 -9.88 4.33
CA ALA A 24 11.95 -10.90 4.94
C ALA A 24 13.36 -10.94 4.31
N GLN A 25 13.47 -10.78 3.00
CA GLN A 25 14.76 -10.67 2.31
C GLN A 25 15.55 -9.44 2.78
N ALA A 26 14.89 -8.28 2.91
CA ALA A 26 15.53 -7.07 3.43
C ALA A 26 15.97 -7.25 4.89
N ALA A 27 15.16 -7.85 5.73
CA ALA A 27 15.50 -8.14 7.13
C ALA A 27 16.70 -9.09 7.25
N SER A 28 16.71 -10.17 6.48
CA SER A 28 17.81 -11.15 6.45
C SER A 28 19.14 -10.50 6.06
N ARG A 29 19.14 -9.61 5.07
CA ARG A 29 20.33 -8.85 4.64
C ARG A 29 20.91 -7.99 5.76
N MET A 30 20.07 -7.54 6.72
CA MET A 30 20.49 -6.74 7.88
C MET A 30 20.75 -7.57 9.15
N GLY A 31 20.76 -8.91 9.03
CA GLY A 31 21.05 -9.82 10.15
C GLY A 31 19.86 -10.02 11.11
N LEU A 32 18.64 -9.65 10.72
CA LEU A 32 17.41 -9.95 11.43
C LEU A 32 16.78 -11.23 10.90
N LYS A 33 16.07 -11.96 11.76
CA LYS A 33 15.32 -13.14 11.40
C LYS A 33 13.86 -12.79 11.15
N CYS A 34 13.16 -13.62 10.37
CA CYS A 34 11.74 -13.48 10.13
C CYS A 34 10.97 -14.75 10.51
N HIS A 35 9.82 -14.55 11.13
CA HIS A 35 8.81 -15.56 11.37
C HIS A 35 7.52 -15.13 10.67
N ILE A 36 7.10 -15.88 9.65
CA ILE A 36 5.89 -15.58 8.87
C ILE A 36 4.69 -16.32 9.48
N TYR A 37 3.60 -15.59 9.65
CA TYR A 37 2.31 -16.14 10.06
C TYR A 37 1.30 -15.92 8.93
N CYS A 38 0.76 -16.99 8.35
CA CYS A 38 -0.18 -16.94 7.24
C CYS A 38 -1.02 -18.22 7.18
N PRO A 39 -2.33 -18.13 6.88
CA PRO A 39 -3.18 -19.33 6.74
C PRO A 39 -2.91 -20.15 5.47
N ASP A 40 -2.28 -19.57 4.44
CA ASP A 40 -1.98 -20.24 3.18
C ASP A 40 -0.63 -20.97 3.25
N GLU A 41 -0.65 -22.31 3.15
CA GLU A 41 0.54 -23.17 3.20
C GLU A 41 1.52 -22.90 2.04
N ASN A 42 1.05 -22.40 0.91
CA ASN A 42 1.83 -22.17 -0.31
C ASN A 42 2.29 -20.72 -0.44
N SER A 43 2.61 -20.11 0.66
CA SER A 43 3.00 -18.69 0.72
C SER A 43 4.46 -18.46 0.31
N PRO A 44 4.74 -17.58 -0.68
CA PRO A 44 6.11 -17.34 -1.16
C PRO A 44 7.05 -16.75 -0.09
N ALA A 45 6.56 -16.09 0.94
CA ALA A 45 7.37 -15.58 2.03
C ALA A 45 7.96 -16.69 2.91
N PHE A 46 7.34 -17.88 2.94
CA PHE A 46 7.87 -19.02 3.70
C PHE A 46 9.22 -19.51 3.20
N GLU A 47 9.49 -19.38 1.89
CA GLU A 47 10.75 -19.81 1.28
C GLU A 47 11.98 -19.01 1.74
N VAL A 48 11.78 -17.82 2.30
CA VAL A 48 12.84 -16.88 2.70
C VAL A 48 12.80 -16.52 4.19
N SER A 49 12.03 -17.26 4.99
CA SER A 49 11.87 -17.03 6.42
C SER A 49 12.56 -18.10 7.28
N GLU A 50 13.03 -17.73 8.47
CA GLU A 50 13.60 -18.66 9.46
C GLU A 50 12.54 -19.61 10.00
N LYS A 51 11.32 -19.09 10.25
CA LYS A 51 10.19 -19.83 10.80
C LYS A 51 8.90 -19.48 10.10
N LYS A 52 7.96 -20.43 10.13
CA LYS A 52 6.60 -20.22 9.65
C LYS A 52 5.57 -20.77 10.62
N THR A 53 4.43 -20.13 10.71
CA THR A 53 3.22 -20.63 11.36
C THR A 53 2.09 -20.61 10.35
N VAL A 54 1.46 -21.75 10.12
CA VAL A 54 0.27 -21.87 9.27
C VAL A 54 -0.93 -21.99 10.17
N ALA A 55 -1.70 -20.92 10.31
CA ALA A 55 -2.92 -20.87 11.13
C ALA A 55 -3.81 -19.69 10.69
N ALA A 56 -5.10 -19.76 11.05
CA ALA A 56 -6.05 -18.67 10.80
C ALA A 56 -5.69 -17.41 11.62
N TYR A 57 -6.02 -16.23 11.09
CA TYR A 57 -5.77 -14.97 11.80
C TYR A 57 -6.63 -14.78 13.05
N GLU A 58 -7.63 -15.61 13.25
CA GLU A 58 -8.53 -15.66 14.43
C GLU A 58 -8.08 -16.70 15.46
N ASP A 59 -7.03 -17.47 15.21
CA ASP A 59 -6.51 -18.48 16.16
C ASP A 59 -5.69 -17.80 17.26
N GLU A 60 -6.35 -17.46 18.37
CA GLU A 60 -5.73 -16.79 19.53
C GLU A 60 -4.56 -17.57 20.12
N GLN A 61 -4.64 -18.91 20.14
CA GLN A 61 -3.57 -19.74 20.70
C GLN A 61 -2.32 -19.67 19.83
N ALA A 62 -2.50 -19.82 18.51
CA ALA A 62 -1.40 -19.71 17.54
C ALA A 62 -0.80 -18.30 17.55
N LEU A 63 -1.64 -17.25 17.58
CA LEU A 63 -1.21 -15.85 17.67
C LEU A 63 -0.39 -15.57 18.93
N THR A 64 -0.83 -16.08 20.09
CA THR A 64 -0.11 -15.93 21.34
C THR A 64 1.27 -16.61 21.31
N GLN A 65 1.36 -17.82 20.75
CA GLN A 65 2.64 -18.53 20.58
C GLN A 65 3.56 -17.79 19.59
N PHE A 66 3.01 -17.32 18.49
CA PHE A 66 3.73 -16.52 17.52
C PHE A 66 4.29 -15.25 18.14
N ALA A 67 3.46 -14.45 18.85
CA ALA A 67 3.87 -13.22 19.51
C ALA A 67 5.02 -13.43 20.50
N LYS A 68 4.99 -14.52 21.27
CA LYS A 68 6.06 -14.87 22.22
C LYS A 68 7.38 -15.30 21.56
N SER A 69 7.36 -15.59 20.26
CA SER A 69 8.54 -16.04 19.50
C SER A 69 9.24 -14.92 18.73
N VAL A 70 8.71 -13.71 18.75
CA VAL A 70 9.20 -12.56 17.97
C VAL A 70 9.39 -11.31 18.84
N SER A 71 10.16 -10.36 18.37
CA SER A 71 10.48 -9.12 19.11
C SER A 71 9.59 -7.93 18.70
N VAL A 72 9.00 -7.99 17.51
CA VAL A 72 8.07 -7.02 16.95
C VAL A 72 7.23 -7.73 15.89
N VAL A 73 6.01 -7.27 15.68
CA VAL A 73 5.16 -7.76 14.57
C VAL A 73 4.92 -6.65 13.58
N THR A 74 4.96 -6.99 12.29
CA THR A 74 4.48 -6.17 11.17
C THR A 74 3.56 -6.98 10.27
N TYR A 75 3.01 -6.35 9.24
CA TYR A 75 2.12 -7.01 8.30
C TYR A 75 2.40 -6.55 6.86
N GLU A 76 2.04 -7.40 5.89
CA GLU A 76 2.23 -7.13 4.46
C GLU A 76 0.95 -6.70 3.74
N PHE A 77 -0.21 -6.79 4.38
CA PHE A 77 -1.50 -6.40 3.79
C PHE A 77 -2.45 -5.86 4.86
N GLU A 78 -3.35 -4.99 4.44
CA GLU A 78 -4.21 -4.20 5.31
C GLU A 78 -5.47 -4.93 5.81
N ASN A 79 -5.87 -6.05 5.19
CA ASN A 79 -7.12 -6.74 5.55
C ASN A 79 -6.96 -7.80 6.66
N ILE A 80 -5.98 -7.63 7.53
CA ILE A 80 -5.85 -8.44 8.76
C ILE A 80 -6.98 -8.06 9.72
N PRO A 81 -7.69 -9.02 10.33
CA PRO A 81 -8.71 -8.68 11.31
C PRO A 81 -8.14 -7.79 12.42
N GLY A 82 -8.84 -6.70 12.76
CA GLY A 82 -8.36 -5.75 13.77
C GLY A 82 -8.15 -6.40 15.14
N GLU A 83 -8.91 -7.45 15.44
CA GLU A 83 -8.77 -8.25 16.65
C GLU A 83 -7.41 -9.00 16.71
N THR A 84 -6.92 -9.48 15.57
CA THR A 84 -5.59 -10.10 15.45
C THR A 84 -4.50 -9.16 15.93
N ALA A 85 -4.50 -7.91 15.46
CA ALA A 85 -3.52 -6.91 15.89
C ALA A 85 -3.66 -6.59 17.38
N ARG A 86 -4.90 -6.50 17.90
CA ARG A 86 -5.19 -6.24 19.32
C ARG A 86 -4.71 -7.38 20.24
N ILE A 87 -4.83 -8.63 19.82
CA ILE A 87 -4.30 -9.78 20.57
C ILE A 87 -2.78 -9.71 20.62
N LEU A 88 -2.13 -9.47 19.49
CA LEU A 88 -0.67 -9.44 19.41
C LEU A 88 -0.06 -8.30 20.24
N GLU A 89 -0.69 -7.11 20.27
CA GLU A 89 -0.21 -5.96 21.06
C GLU A 89 -0.14 -6.23 22.58
N GLN A 90 -0.87 -7.21 23.08
CA GLN A 90 -0.77 -7.60 24.49
C GLN A 90 0.58 -8.24 24.85
N PHE A 91 1.33 -8.72 23.86
CA PHE A 91 2.56 -9.49 24.06
C PHE A 91 3.79 -8.82 23.42
N VAL A 92 3.61 -8.12 22.30
CA VAL A 92 4.71 -7.62 21.47
C VAL A 92 4.27 -6.34 20.73
N PRO A 93 5.16 -5.36 20.47
CA PRO A 93 4.80 -4.21 19.67
C PRO A 93 4.34 -4.63 18.27
N VAL A 94 3.25 -4.03 17.78
CA VAL A 94 2.77 -4.16 16.39
C VAL A 94 3.06 -2.84 15.66
N ARG A 95 3.79 -2.91 14.56
CA ARG A 95 4.23 -1.74 13.78
C ARG A 95 4.03 -1.98 12.28
N PRO A 96 3.16 -1.24 11.61
CA PRO A 96 2.33 -0.13 12.10
C PRO A 96 1.29 -0.60 13.13
N GLY A 97 0.83 0.35 13.98
CA GLY A 97 -0.16 0.05 15.02
C GLY A 97 -1.58 -0.22 14.47
N PRO A 98 -2.49 -0.78 15.30
CA PRO A 98 -3.85 -1.14 14.87
C PRO A 98 -4.69 0.06 14.40
N HIS A 99 -4.35 1.29 14.81
CA HIS A 99 -5.03 2.49 14.36
C HIS A 99 -4.93 2.65 12.83
N ALA A 100 -3.73 2.42 12.27
CA ALA A 100 -3.52 2.48 10.82
C ALA A 100 -4.38 1.46 10.06
N LEU A 101 -4.51 0.23 10.59
CA LEU A 101 -5.41 -0.79 10.03
C LEU A 101 -6.88 -0.37 10.12
N LYS A 102 -7.30 0.16 11.27
CA LYS A 102 -8.69 0.59 11.49
C LYS A 102 -9.10 1.68 10.49
N VAL A 103 -8.22 2.64 10.25
CA VAL A 103 -8.45 3.72 9.29
C VAL A 103 -8.51 3.17 7.86
N SER A 104 -7.52 2.42 7.42
CA SER A 104 -7.38 2.01 6.02
C SER A 104 -8.33 0.89 5.59
N GLN A 105 -8.90 0.12 6.52
CA GLN A 105 -9.81 -0.98 6.20
C GLN A 105 -11.23 -0.53 5.81
N ASP A 106 -11.59 0.71 6.04
CA ASP A 106 -12.92 1.26 5.78
C ASP A 106 -12.81 2.61 5.06
N ARG A 107 -13.23 2.67 3.80
CA ARG A 107 -13.11 3.86 2.96
C ARG A 107 -13.75 5.11 3.56
N LEU A 108 -14.86 4.97 4.32
CA LEU A 108 -15.46 6.11 5.01
C LEU A 108 -14.56 6.61 6.14
N ALA A 109 -14.02 5.70 6.95
CA ALA A 109 -13.10 6.07 8.02
C ALA A 109 -11.80 6.68 7.44
N GLU A 110 -11.28 6.12 6.36
CA GLU A 110 -10.09 6.62 5.66
C GLU A 110 -10.30 8.04 5.12
N LYS A 111 -11.38 8.27 4.37
CA LYS A 111 -11.68 9.60 3.80
C LYS A 111 -11.93 10.64 4.89
N THR A 112 -12.66 10.27 5.95
CA THR A 112 -12.88 11.15 7.11
C THR A 112 -11.56 11.50 7.78
N PHE A 113 -10.71 10.52 8.07
CA PHE A 113 -9.38 10.74 8.64
C PHE A 113 -8.51 11.64 7.74
N LEU A 114 -8.47 11.38 6.44
CA LEU A 114 -7.67 12.15 5.48
C LEU A 114 -8.11 13.62 5.42
N SER A 115 -9.41 13.88 5.45
CA SER A 115 -9.95 15.25 5.35
C SER A 115 -9.92 16.00 6.69
N GLU A 116 -10.24 15.35 7.80
CA GLU A 116 -10.45 16.02 9.09
C GLU A 116 -9.18 16.02 9.97
N GLU A 117 -8.46 14.90 10.04
CA GLU A 117 -7.30 14.75 10.92
C GLU A 117 -5.98 15.05 10.21
N ALA A 118 -5.77 14.49 9.01
CA ALA A 118 -4.57 14.76 8.21
C ALA A 118 -4.65 16.10 7.45
N VAL A 119 -5.83 16.71 7.38
CA VAL A 119 -6.12 17.98 6.70
C VAL A 119 -5.59 17.96 5.26
N THR A 120 -6.00 16.94 4.52
CA THR A 120 -5.67 16.79 3.09
C THR A 120 -6.93 16.89 2.24
N GLN A 121 -6.76 17.25 0.97
CA GLN A 121 -7.85 17.24 0.03
C GLN A 121 -8.12 15.81 -0.46
N VAL A 122 -9.39 15.43 -0.54
CA VAL A 122 -9.88 14.17 -1.08
C VAL A 122 -11.02 14.42 -2.08
N ALA A 123 -11.43 13.42 -2.84
CA ALA A 123 -12.68 13.50 -3.59
C ALA A 123 -13.85 13.78 -2.63
N PRO A 124 -14.85 14.61 -2.98
CA PRO A 124 -16.08 14.71 -2.19
C PRO A 124 -16.69 13.33 -1.98
N PHE A 125 -17.17 13.03 -0.78
CA PHE A 125 -17.68 11.71 -0.47
C PHE A 125 -18.88 11.77 0.46
N ILE A 126 -19.79 10.81 0.31
CA ILE A 126 -21.00 10.68 1.13
C ILE A 126 -21.18 9.20 1.50
N LYS A 127 -21.53 8.95 2.76
CA LYS A 127 -21.89 7.63 3.25
C LYS A 127 -23.20 7.18 2.60
N VAL A 128 -23.26 5.91 2.17
CA VAL A 128 -24.44 5.31 1.52
C VAL A 128 -24.66 3.89 2.09
N ASP A 129 -25.78 3.67 2.76
CA ASP A 129 -26.16 2.35 3.27
C ASP A 129 -27.41 1.79 2.56
N THR A 130 -28.15 2.63 1.84
CA THR A 130 -29.41 2.25 1.15
C THR A 130 -29.49 2.87 -0.24
N GLN A 131 -30.37 2.29 -1.09
CA GLN A 131 -30.63 2.82 -2.44
C GLN A 131 -31.17 4.27 -2.39
N ALA A 132 -32.04 4.60 -1.43
CA ALA A 132 -32.56 5.95 -1.29
C ALA A 132 -31.49 6.96 -0.87
N GLU A 133 -30.54 6.55 0.00
CA GLU A 133 -29.38 7.38 0.34
C GLU A 133 -28.45 7.58 -0.86
N LEU A 134 -28.29 6.57 -1.73
CA LEU A 134 -27.51 6.70 -2.96
C LEU A 134 -28.12 7.78 -3.89
N GLU A 135 -29.44 7.75 -4.08
CA GLU A 135 -30.14 8.73 -4.91
C GLU A 135 -29.99 10.15 -4.37
N ALA A 136 -30.11 10.31 -3.05
CA ALA A 136 -29.91 11.61 -2.39
C ALA A 136 -28.45 12.10 -2.52
N ALA A 137 -27.50 11.22 -2.26
CA ALA A 137 -26.08 11.53 -2.35
C ALA A 137 -25.66 11.91 -3.80
N LEU A 138 -26.22 11.24 -4.81
CA LEU A 138 -25.97 11.59 -6.21
C LEU A 138 -26.48 12.98 -6.56
N MET A 139 -27.65 13.37 -6.07
CA MET A 139 -28.17 14.74 -6.27
C MET A 139 -27.23 15.78 -5.66
N GLU A 140 -26.69 15.50 -4.46
CA GLU A 140 -25.74 16.40 -3.79
C GLU A 140 -24.40 16.51 -4.55
N LEU A 141 -23.92 15.41 -5.13
CA LEU A 141 -22.64 15.36 -5.89
C LEU A 141 -22.80 15.69 -7.39
N GLY A 142 -23.96 16.20 -7.83
CA GLY A 142 -24.14 16.63 -9.22
C GLY A 142 -24.54 15.52 -10.20
N GLY A 143 -25.08 14.41 -9.72
CA GLY A 143 -25.67 13.32 -10.51
C GLY A 143 -24.72 12.25 -11.00
N GLN A 144 -23.42 12.36 -10.70
CA GLN A 144 -22.40 11.39 -11.10
C GLN A 144 -21.47 11.04 -9.92
N GLY A 145 -20.94 9.82 -9.91
CA GLY A 145 -20.03 9.39 -8.85
C GLY A 145 -19.53 7.98 -9.02
N VAL A 146 -18.68 7.58 -8.11
CA VAL A 146 -18.18 6.20 -7.99
C VAL A 146 -18.70 5.63 -6.67
N LEU A 147 -19.63 4.70 -6.77
CA LEU A 147 -20.13 3.96 -5.63
C LEU A 147 -19.15 2.84 -5.29
N LYS A 148 -18.63 2.81 -4.06
CA LYS A 148 -17.63 1.84 -3.62
C LYS A 148 -18.07 1.14 -2.34
N THR A 149 -17.84 -0.17 -2.23
CA THR A 149 -17.97 -0.85 -0.93
C THR A 149 -16.99 -0.23 0.06
N ARG A 150 -17.39 -0.07 1.31
CA ARG A 150 -16.52 0.49 2.35
C ARG A 150 -15.33 -0.40 2.66
N ARG A 151 -15.49 -1.73 2.53
CA ARG A 151 -14.46 -2.72 2.88
C ARG A 151 -14.22 -3.70 1.74
N PHE A 152 -13.02 -4.31 1.72
CA PHE A 152 -12.62 -5.39 0.81
C PHE A 152 -12.63 -5.06 -0.69
N GLY A 153 -12.72 -3.79 -1.09
CA GLY A 153 -12.52 -3.38 -2.48
C GLY A 153 -11.02 -3.25 -2.82
N TYR A 154 -10.60 -3.78 -3.97
CA TYR A 154 -9.21 -3.68 -4.47
C TYR A 154 -9.18 -3.87 -5.99
N ASP A 155 -8.17 -3.31 -6.66
CA ASP A 155 -7.94 -3.44 -8.11
C ASP A 155 -9.26 -3.26 -8.94
N GLY A 156 -10.06 -2.24 -8.62
CA GLY A 156 -11.35 -1.93 -9.28
C GLY A 156 -12.53 -2.81 -8.88
N LYS A 157 -12.36 -3.80 -8.02
CA LYS A 157 -13.45 -4.62 -7.48
C LYS A 157 -14.21 -3.90 -6.38
N GLY A 158 -15.51 -4.17 -6.26
CA GLY A 158 -16.36 -3.53 -5.26
C GLY A 158 -16.64 -2.06 -5.55
N GLN A 159 -16.65 -1.66 -6.83
CA GLN A 159 -17.04 -0.31 -7.25
C GLN A 159 -17.91 -0.31 -8.50
N ILE A 160 -18.77 0.69 -8.60
CA ILE A 160 -19.65 0.94 -9.73
C ILE A 160 -19.55 2.41 -10.10
N MET A 161 -19.22 2.70 -11.36
CA MET A 161 -19.26 4.04 -11.91
C MET A 161 -20.72 4.38 -12.25
N ILE A 162 -21.21 5.49 -11.71
CA ILE A 162 -22.55 6.02 -12.00
C ILE A 162 -22.40 7.29 -12.81
N ARG A 163 -22.85 7.26 -14.05
CA ARG A 163 -22.79 8.39 -14.99
C ARG A 163 -24.16 8.81 -15.49
N THR A 164 -25.11 7.90 -15.51
CA THR A 164 -26.47 8.11 -16.03
C THR A 164 -27.49 7.62 -15.00
N PRO A 165 -28.75 8.08 -15.08
CA PRO A 165 -29.83 7.60 -14.21
C PRO A 165 -30.04 6.09 -14.26
N GLU A 166 -29.77 5.43 -15.41
CA GLU A 166 -29.90 4.00 -15.59
C GLU A 166 -28.86 3.22 -14.77
N ASP A 167 -27.70 3.81 -14.49
CA ASP A 167 -26.66 3.21 -13.66
C ASP A 167 -27.07 3.13 -12.17
N ILE A 168 -28.01 3.98 -11.75
CA ILE A 168 -28.46 4.08 -10.35
C ILE A 168 -29.32 2.89 -9.99
N GLU A 169 -30.14 2.40 -10.93
CA GLU A 169 -31.10 1.33 -10.67
C GLU A 169 -30.39 0.04 -10.25
N GLY A 170 -30.68 -0.40 -9.03
CA GLY A 170 -30.12 -1.61 -8.46
C GLY A 170 -28.60 -1.56 -8.20
N ALA A 171 -27.97 -0.37 -8.18
CA ALA A 171 -26.53 -0.24 -7.93
C ALA A 171 -26.13 -0.80 -6.56
N MET A 172 -26.92 -0.56 -5.49
CA MET A 172 -26.66 -1.15 -4.18
C MET A 172 -26.73 -2.68 -4.23
N SER A 173 -27.75 -3.25 -4.88
CA SER A 173 -27.88 -4.71 -5.02
C SER A 173 -26.74 -5.33 -5.83
N LYS A 174 -26.23 -4.65 -6.86
CA LYS A 174 -25.03 -5.08 -7.60
C LYS A 174 -23.77 -5.11 -6.73
N LEU A 175 -23.70 -4.28 -5.67
CA LEU A 175 -22.66 -4.32 -4.64
C LEU A 175 -22.98 -5.29 -3.49
N GLY A 176 -24.07 -6.08 -3.58
CA GLY A 176 -24.48 -7.04 -2.56
C GLY A 176 -25.09 -6.39 -1.32
N ASP A 177 -25.72 -5.22 -1.48
CA ASP A 177 -26.35 -4.43 -0.43
C ASP A 177 -25.43 -4.16 0.79
N GLN A 178 -24.13 -4.04 0.50
CA GLN A 178 -23.11 -3.76 1.51
C GLN A 178 -23.04 -2.26 1.81
N PRO A 179 -22.68 -1.87 3.05
CA PRO A 179 -22.35 -0.48 3.36
C PRO A 179 -21.36 0.09 2.36
N ALA A 180 -21.65 1.25 1.80
CA ALA A 180 -20.90 1.87 0.72
C ALA A 180 -20.55 3.33 1.02
N ILE A 181 -19.75 3.91 0.15
CA ILE A 181 -19.42 5.31 0.04
C ILE A 181 -19.62 5.73 -1.42
N LEU A 182 -20.25 6.88 -1.65
CA LEU A 182 -20.27 7.52 -2.96
C LEU A 182 -19.21 8.59 -3.00
N GLU A 183 -18.28 8.47 -3.93
CA GLU A 183 -17.25 9.49 -4.20
C GLU A 183 -17.60 10.27 -5.47
N GLY A 184 -17.42 11.59 -5.44
CA GLY A 184 -17.52 12.43 -6.63
C GLY A 184 -16.44 12.07 -7.65
N ILE A 185 -16.76 12.20 -8.93
CA ILE A 185 -15.79 11.96 -10.01
C ILE A 185 -14.70 13.04 -9.96
N VAL A 186 -13.45 12.61 -9.87
CA VAL A 186 -12.28 13.49 -9.96
C VAL A 186 -11.78 13.49 -11.40
N PRO A 187 -11.78 14.63 -12.10
CA PRO A 187 -11.25 14.73 -13.46
C PRO A 187 -9.72 14.85 -13.43
N PHE A 188 -9.03 13.79 -13.04
CA PHE A 188 -7.58 13.78 -12.91
C PHE A 188 -6.87 13.62 -14.26
N GLU A 189 -5.70 14.23 -14.37
CA GLU A 189 -4.78 14.08 -15.51
C GLU A 189 -3.84 12.88 -15.31
N LYS A 190 -3.37 12.70 -14.07
CA LYS A 190 -2.42 11.66 -13.69
C LYS A 190 -2.74 11.08 -12.32
N GLU A 191 -2.30 9.85 -12.11
CA GLU A 191 -2.22 9.24 -10.80
C GLU A 191 -0.75 9.18 -10.38
N ILE A 192 -0.43 9.69 -9.19
CA ILE A 192 0.90 9.61 -8.61
C ILE A 192 0.87 8.91 -7.26
N SER A 193 2.03 8.46 -6.80
CA SER A 193 2.15 7.93 -5.45
C SER A 193 3.42 8.41 -4.76
N ILE A 194 3.32 8.58 -3.44
CA ILE A 194 4.44 8.82 -2.54
C ILE A 194 4.64 7.60 -1.65
N ILE A 195 5.87 7.12 -1.57
CA ILE A 195 6.26 6.17 -0.53
C ILE A 195 6.84 6.97 0.63
N VAL A 196 6.19 6.90 1.77
CA VAL A 196 6.59 7.60 3.00
C VAL A 196 6.95 6.59 4.09
N ALA A 197 8.03 6.87 4.81
CA ALA A 197 8.46 6.10 5.98
C ALA A 197 8.47 7.00 7.21
N ARG A 198 8.01 6.50 8.36
CA ARG A 198 8.16 7.16 9.66
C ARG A 198 8.77 6.19 10.67
N GLY A 199 9.78 6.64 11.38
CA GLY A 199 10.48 5.89 12.42
C GLY A 199 9.85 6.07 13.80
N VAL A 200 10.28 5.25 14.76
CA VAL A 200 9.84 5.33 16.17
C VAL A 200 10.25 6.64 16.84
N ASP A 201 11.24 7.34 16.31
CA ASP A 201 11.72 8.65 16.78
C ASP A 201 10.93 9.83 16.18
N GLY A 202 9.92 9.55 15.35
CA GLY A 202 9.12 10.53 14.64
C GLY A 202 9.76 11.05 13.35
N THR A 203 10.98 10.64 13.02
CA THR A 203 11.63 11.03 11.75
C THR A 203 10.81 10.54 10.57
N VAL A 204 10.54 11.41 9.59
CA VAL A 204 9.83 11.09 8.35
C VAL A 204 10.78 11.19 7.16
N LYS A 205 10.69 10.25 6.23
CA LYS A 205 11.41 10.22 4.95
C LYS A 205 10.44 9.86 3.83
N CYS A 206 10.44 10.65 2.76
CA CYS A 206 9.65 10.36 1.56
C CYS A 206 10.58 10.06 0.39
N TYR A 207 10.16 9.15 -0.47
CA TYR A 207 10.77 8.90 -1.77
C TYR A 207 10.18 9.86 -2.81
N ASP A 208 10.86 10.00 -3.94
CA ASP A 208 10.40 10.84 -5.04
C ASP A 208 9.02 10.36 -5.53
N PRO A 209 8.13 11.26 -5.97
CA PRO A 209 6.84 10.89 -6.54
C PRO A 209 7.00 9.98 -7.75
N ALA A 210 6.16 8.94 -7.83
CA ALA A 210 6.05 8.07 -8.99
C ALA A 210 4.79 8.39 -9.79
N ASP A 211 4.91 8.50 -11.12
CA ASP A 211 3.79 8.59 -12.07
C ASP A 211 3.29 7.17 -12.36
N ASN A 212 2.03 6.88 -12.07
CA ASN A 212 1.45 5.55 -12.09
C ASN A 212 0.48 5.39 -13.26
N TYR A 213 0.72 4.39 -14.08
CA TYR A 213 -0.19 4.01 -15.14
C TYR A 213 -0.90 2.70 -14.81
N HIS A 214 -2.22 2.77 -14.77
CA HIS A 214 -3.09 1.60 -14.53
C HIS A 214 -3.69 1.10 -15.86
N LYS A 215 -3.67 -0.22 -16.02
CA LYS A 215 -4.39 -0.90 -17.11
C LYS A 215 -5.42 -1.84 -16.50
N ASN A 216 -6.69 -1.66 -16.86
CA ASN A 216 -7.80 -2.42 -16.28
C ASN A 216 -7.80 -2.36 -14.74
N HIS A 217 -7.60 -1.17 -14.17
CA HIS A 217 -7.51 -0.90 -12.73
C HIS A 217 -6.33 -1.58 -12.00
N ILE A 218 -5.39 -2.21 -12.71
CA ILE A 218 -4.20 -2.82 -12.11
C ILE A 218 -2.99 -1.97 -12.49
N LEU A 219 -2.17 -1.61 -11.50
CA LEU A 219 -0.93 -0.87 -11.73
C LEU A 219 -0.04 -1.63 -12.71
N LYS A 220 0.22 -1.03 -13.88
CA LYS A 220 1.09 -1.61 -14.91
C LYS A 220 2.51 -1.05 -14.83
N THR A 221 2.67 0.27 -14.75
CA THR A 221 3.99 0.90 -14.64
C THR A 221 4.01 2.02 -13.61
N SER A 222 5.18 2.23 -13.00
CA SER A 222 5.50 3.43 -12.22
C SER A 222 6.77 4.05 -12.76
N SER A 223 6.70 5.32 -13.16
CA SER A 223 7.83 6.07 -13.72
C SER A 223 8.35 7.10 -12.71
N VAL A 224 9.65 7.13 -12.48
CA VAL A 224 10.27 8.03 -11.50
C VAL A 224 11.49 8.74 -12.12
N PRO A 225 11.53 10.07 -12.02
CA PRO A 225 10.59 10.96 -11.35
C PRO A 225 9.25 11.04 -12.08
N ALA A 226 8.19 11.37 -11.33
CA ALA A 226 6.92 11.75 -11.96
C ALA A 226 7.11 13.02 -12.78
N ASP A 227 6.44 13.08 -13.94
CA ASP A 227 6.42 14.26 -14.81
C ASP A 227 5.38 15.27 -14.29
N ILE A 228 5.74 15.98 -13.22
CA ILE A 228 4.94 17.01 -12.54
C ILE A 228 5.83 18.18 -12.14
N PRO A 229 5.28 19.39 -11.93
CA PRO A 229 6.03 20.54 -11.42
C PRO A 229 6.69 20.25 -10.07
N ALA A 230 7.85 20.84 -9.81
CA ALA A 230 8.57 20.65 -8.55
C ALA A 230 7.74 21.07 -7.32
N GLU A 231 6.93 22.10 -7.44
CA GLU A 231 6.02 22.58 -6.40
C GLU A 231 4.95 21.52 -6.08
N THR A 232 4.34 20.92 -7.12
CA THR A 232 3.38 19.81 -6.96
C THR A 232 4.04 18.59 -6.31
N ALA A 233 5.28 18.27 -6.70
CA ALA A 233 6.04 17.17 -6.08
C ALA A 233 6.27 17.43 -4.59
N GLN A 234 6.62 18.66 -4.21
CA GLN A 234 6.82 19.02 -2.81
C GLN A 234 5.50 18.97 -2.01
N GLU A 235 4.40 19.47 -2.59
CA GLU A 235 3.08 19.39 -1.96
C GLU A 235 2.65 17.94 -1.71
N ALA A 236 2.86 17.03 -2.66
CA ALA A 236 2.58 15.60 -2.49
C ALA A 236 3.38 14.99 -1.33
N ILE A 237 4.66 15.35 -1.21
CA ILE A 237 5.53 14.93 -0.12
C ILE A 237 5.02 15.48 1.24
N ASP A 238 4.60 16.73 1.27
CA ASP A 238 4.08 17.37 2.49
C ASP A 238 2.74 16.74 2.91
N MET A 239 1.86 16.40 1.97
CA MET A 239 0.62 15.67 2.23
C MET A 239 0.92 14.28 2.83
N ALA A 240 1.79 13.50 2.21
CA ALA A 240 2.17 12.17 2.71
C ALA A 240 2.82 12.25 4.10
N THR A 241 3.62 13.29 4.35
CA THR A 241 4.22 13.55 5.66
C THR A 241 3.15 13.82 6.72
N ARG A 242 2.18 14.70 6.44
CA ARG A 242 1.07 14.99 7.36
C ARG A 242 0.26 13.74 7.70
N ILE A 243 -0.06 12.93 6.70
CA ILE A 243 -0.79 11.66 6.88
C ILE A 243 -0.01 10.72 7.80
N ALA A 244 1.28 10.52 7.56
CA ALA A 244 2.12 9.64 8.38
C ALA A 244 2.25 10.13 9.82
N VAL A 245 2.31 11.45 10.04
CA VAL A 245 2.35 12.07 11.38
C VAL A 245 1.00 11.93 12.08
N ALA A 246 -0.12 12.23 11.41
CA ALA A 246 -1.46 12.14 11.99
C ALA A 246 -1.83 10.70 12.41
N LEU A 247 -1.38 9.69 11.66
CA LEU A 247 -1.55 8.27 12.02
C LEU A 247 -0.64 7.78 13.14
N ASP A 248 0.30 8.59 13.63
CA ASP A 248 1.43 8.11 14.46
C ASP A 248 2.09 6.86 13.88
N TYR A 249 2.24 6.86 12.56
CA TYR A 249 2.65 5.71 11.78
C TYR A 249 4.08 5.28 12.08
N ILE A 250 4.32 3.97 12.17
CA ILE A 250 5.68 3.42 12.27
C ILE A 250 5.84 2.35 11.19
N GLY A 251 6.64 2.62 10.18
CA GLY A 251 6.80 1.74 9.02
C GLY A 251 6.90 2.52 7.71
N VAL A 252 6.63 1.84 6.61
CA VAL A 252 6.49 2.40 5.26
C VAL A 252 5.03 2.32 4.82
N MET A 253 4.54 3.37 4.19
CA MET A 253 3.18 3.49 3.67
C MET A 253 3.22 4.04 2.24
N GLY A 254 2.30 3.57 1.39
CA GLY A 254 1.99 4.18 0.10
C GLY A 254 0.85 5.20 0.25
N VAL A 255 0.99 6.37 -0.36
CA VAL A 255 -0.07 7.37 -0.48
C VAL A 255 -0.32 7.59 -1.96
N GLU A 256 -1.53 7.32 -2.43
CA GLU A 256 -1.94 7.52 -3.82
C GLU A 256 -2.70 8.84 -3.97
N LEU A 257 -2.36 9.60 -5.00
CA LEU A 257 -2.91 10.92 -5.24
C LEU A 257 -3.34 11.08 -6.70
N PHE A 258 -4.41 11.81 -6.90
CA PHE A 258 -4.81 12.35 -8.20
C PHE A 258 -4.19 13.72 -8.40
N VAL A 259 -3.62 13.94 -9.58
CA VAL A 259 -3.19 15.25 -10.07
C VAL A 259 -4.32 15.81 -10.94
N VAL A 260 -4.95 16.87 -10.47
CA VAL A 260 -6.06 17.54 -11.15
C VAL A 260 -5.53 18.85 -11.72
N ARG A 261 -5.76 19.09 -13.00
CA ARG A 261 -5.40 20.36 -13.62
C ARG A 261 -6.65 21.24 -13.79
N ASP A 262 -6.59 22.45 -13.29
CA ASP A 262 -7.61 23.48 -13.47
C ASP A 262 -6.95 24.73 -14.06
N GLY A 263 -6.99 24.85 -15.39
CA GLY A 263 -6.25 25.88 -16.11
C GLY A 263 -4.74 25.75 -15.93
N GLU A 264 -4.10 26.78 -15.36
CA GLU A 264 -2.67 26.76 -15.01
C GLU A 264 -2.40 26.18 -13.61
N ALA A 265 -3.42 26.04 -12.77
CA ALA A 265 -3.29 25.52 -11.43
C ALA A 265 -3.26 23.98 -11.43
N THR A 266 -2.47 23.41 -10.52
CA THR A 266 -2.44 21.98 -10.25
C THR A 266 -2.92 21.76 -8.83
N GLU A 267 -3.90 20.90 -8.64
CA GLU A 267 -4.46 20.51 -7.36
C GLU A 267 -4.17 19.02 -7.12
N LEU A 268 -3.83 18.67 -5.88
CA LEU A 268 -3.66 17.28 -5.47
C LEU A 268 -4.84 16.81 -4.60
N LYS A 269 -5.36 15.62 -4.89
CA LYS A 269 -6.37 14.96 -4.06
C LYS A 269 -5.87 13.56 -3.67
N VAL A 270 -5.87 13.28 -2.37
CA VAL A 270 -5.54 11.93 -1.89
C VAL A 270 -6.63 10.96 -2.31
N ASN A 271 -6.24 9.90 -3.02
CA ASN A 271 -7.14 8.83 -3.40
C ASN A 271 -7.28 7.82 -2.27
N GLU A 272 -6.18 7.16 -1.87
CA GLU A 272 -6.19 6.19 -0.78
C GLU A 272 -4.80 6.05 -0.15
N ILE A 273 -4.73 5.39 1.01
CA ILE A 273 -3.49 5.02 1.66
C ILE A 273 -3.36 3.50 1.75
N ALA A 274 -2.15 3.01 1.54
CA ALA A 274 -1.81 1.62 1.81
C ALA A 274 -0.87 1.57 3.02
N PRO A 275 -1.32 1.13 4.21
CA PRO A 275 -0.52 1.17 5.45
C PRO A 275 0.52 0.06 5.48
N ARG A 276 1.30 -0.09 4.43
CA ARG A 276 2.32 -1.12 4.18
C ARG A 276 3.26 -0.66 3.06
N VAL A 277 4.31 -1.42 2.83
CA VAL A 277 5.08 -1.30 1.59
C VAL A 277 4.17 -1.43 0.37
N HIS A 278 4.42 -0.65 -0.68
CA HIS A 278 3.49 -0.51 -1.79
C HIS A 278 4.11 -0.92 -3.13
N ASN A 279 3.28 -1.46 -4.02
CA ASN A 279 3.71 -1.93 -5.34
C ASN A 279 4.35 -0.81 -6.18
N SER A 280 3.79 0.41 -6.12
CA SER A 280 4.37 1.56 -6.82
C SER A 280 5.73 2.01 -6.27
N GLY A 281 6.18 1.44 -5.15
CA GLY A 281 7.49 1.70 -4.53
C GLY A 281 8.56 0.65 -4.81
N HIS A 282 8.27 -0.38 -5.63
CA HIS A 282 9.24 -1.45 -5.89
C HIS A 282 10.49 -0.98 -6.64
N TRP A 283 10.38 0.11 -7.39
CA TRP A 283 11.51 0.77 -8.05
C TRP A 283 12.63 1.18 -7.08
N THR A 284 12.31 1.37 -5.80
CA THR A 284 13.26 1.80 -4.78
C THR A 284 14.35 0.76 -4.50
N GLU A 285 14.11 -0.53 -4.82
CA GLU A 285 15.10 -1.60 -4.62
C GLU A 285 16.37 -1.38 -5.43
N ASP A 286 16.23 -0.89 -6.65
CA ASP A 286 17.35 -0.79 -7.58
C ASP A 286 17.79 0.66 -7.82
N ALA A 287 16.93 1.63 -7.54
CA ALA A 287 17.22 3.04 -7.80
C ALA A 287 17.64 3.83 -6.55
N CYS A 288 17.45 3.30 -5.33
CA CYS A 288 17.76 3.99 -4.08
C CYS A 288 18.82 3.24 -3.24
N PRO A 289 19.65 3.96 -2.45
CA PRO A 289 20.57 3.32 -1.50
C PRO A 289 19.84 2.47 -0.45
N VAL A 290 18.63 2.87 -0.07
CA VAL A 290 17.76 2.16 0.87
C VAL A 290 16.40 1.99 0.22
N SER A 291 15.99 0.75 0.00
CA SER A 291 14.69 0.42 -0.57
C SER A 291 13.56 0.65 0.42
N GLN A 292 12.32 0.71 -0.06
CA GLN A 292 11.14 0.76 0.82
C GLN A 292 11.09 -0.42 1.80
N PHE A 293 11.55 -1.60 1.40
CA PHE A 293 11.57 -2.80 2.25
C PHE A 293 12.59 -2.68 3.37
N GLU A 294 13.81 -2.28 3.06
CA GLU A 294 14.83 -2.00 4.07
C GLU A 294 14.41 -0.86 4.98
N GLN A 295 13.80 0.20 4.43
CA GLN A 295 13.29 1.32 5.21
C GLN A 295 12.19 0.90 6.17
N HIS A 296 11.28 0.01 5.71
CA HIS A 296 10.23 -0.56 6.56
C HIS A 296 10.82 -1.38 7.71
N VAL A 297 11.77 -2.24 7.41
CA VAL A 297 12.48 -3.03 8.44
C VAL A 297 13.19 -2.12 9.44
N ARG A 298 13.87 -1.06 8.99
CA ARG A 298 14.52 -0.09 9.88
C ARG A 298 13.50 0.59 10.80
N ALA A 299 12.39 1.07 10.26
CA ALA A 299 11.32 1.70 11.03
C ALA A 299 10.75 0.74 12.09
N VAL A 300 10.39 -0.48 11.66
CA VAL A 300 9.81 -1.51 12.52
C VAL A 300 10.79 -1.95 13.62
N ALA A 301 12.06 -2.10 13.28
CA ALA A 301 13.12 -2.47 14.22
C ALA A 301 13.52 -1.34 15.19
N GLY A 302 13.03 -0.11 14.98
CA GLY A 302 13.44 1.07 15.77
C GLY A 302 14.83 1.59 15.40
N TRP A 303 15.31 1.32 14.19
CA TRP A 303 16.59 1.79 13.67
C TRP A 303 16.43 3.12 12.93
N PRO A 304 17.52 3.91 12.81
CA PRO A 304 17.48 5.16 12.04
C PRO A 304 17.08 4.92 10.58
N LEU A 305 16.21 5.77 10.07
CA LEU A 305 15.81 5.74 8.67
C LEU A 305 16.97 6.13 7.75
N GLY A 306 17.12 5.39 6.65
CA GLY A 306 18.13 5.64 5.63
C GLY A 306 17.74 6.76 4.65
N ARG A 307 18.66 7.07 3.73
CA ARG A 307 18.44 8.10 2.71
C ARG A 307 17.58 7.54 1.56
N PRO A 308 16.44 8.18 1.24
CA PRO A 308 15.51 7.70 0.20
C PRO A 308 15.87 8.21 -1.21
N THR A 309 16.88 9.09 -1.34
CA THR A 309 17.22 9.76 -2.61
C THR A 309 17.65 8.76 -3.65
N ARG A 310 16.98 8.76 -4.81
CA ARG A 310 17.33 7.91 -5.95
C ARG A 310 18.67 8.27 -6.58
N ALA A 311 19.36 7.28 -7.12
CA ALA A 311 20.59 7.41 -7.92
C ALA A 311 20.32 7.36 -9.43
N HIS A 312 19.18 6.81 -9.84
CA HIS A 312 18.77 6.63 -11.24
C HIS A 312 17.33 7.08 -11.45
N ASN A 313 16.98 7.44 -12.68
CA ASN A 313 15.60 7.41 -13.11
C ASN A 313 15.21 5.95 -13.37
N VAL A 314 13.93 5.61 -13.22
CA VAL A 314 13.49 4.22 -13.33
C VAL A 314 12.06 4.14 -13.84
N ILE A 315 11.81 3.12 -14.66
CA ILE A 315 10.46 2.66 -15.00
C ILE A 315 10.32 1.27 -14.41
N MET A 316 9.48 1.14 -13.41
CA MET A 316 9.04 -0.15 -12.87
C MET A 316 7.86 -0.65 -13.68
N GLU A 317 7.92 -1.88 -14.16
CA GLU A 317 6.84 -2.56 -14.87
C GLU A 317 6.42 -3.83 -14.13
N ASN A 318 5.14 -3.96 -13.80
CA ASN A 318 4.59 -5.18 -13.22
C ASN A 318 4.42 -6.27 -14.28
N LEU A 319 4.84 -7.47 -13.97
CA LEU A 319 4.56 -8.69 -14.73
C LEU A 319 3.25 -9.28 -14.23
N ILE A 320 2.18 -9.13 -15.02
CA ILE A 320 0.82 -9.52 -14.64
C ILE A 320 0.42 -10.77 -15.42
N GLY A 321 -0.01 -11.82 -14.71
CA GLY A 321 -0.39 -13.07 -15.34
C GLY A 321 0.77 -13.61 -16.18
N ASP A 322 0.50 -13.91 -17.44
CA ASP A 322 1.46 -14.51 -18.38
C ASP A 322 2.62 -13.60 -18.80
N ASP A 323 2.59 -12.31 -18.46
CA ASP A 323 3.75 -11.44 -18.68
C ASP A 323 5.02 -12.00 -18.03
N VAL A 324 4.89 -12.82 -16.97
CA VAL A 324 6.03 -13.47 -16.31
C VAL A 324 6.86 -14.33 -17.25
N ASN A 325 6.27 -14.89 -18.31
CA ASN A 325 6.97 -15.72 -19.28
C ASN A 325 8.00 -14.94 -20.12
N SER A 326 8.00 -13.60 -20.05
CA SER A 326 9.01 -12.74 -20.69
C SER A 326 10.30 -12.60 -19.88
N TRP A 327 10.46 -13.32 -18.77
CA TRP A 327 11.59 -13.16 -17.85
C TRP A 327 12.98 -13.32 -18.52
N GLU A 328 13.12 -14.25 -19.47
CA GLU A 328 14.39 -14.42 -20.21
C GLU A 328 14.73 -13.18 -21.04
N SER A 329 13.74 -12.58 -21.70
CA SER A 329 13.92 -11.37 -22.49
C SER A 329 14.32 -10.19 -21.60
N ALA A 330 13.76 -10.08 -20.41
CA ALA A 330 14.12 -9.05 -19.44
C ALA A 330 15.59 -9.13 -18.99
N LEU A 331 16.12 -10.33 -18.86
CA LEU A 331 17.55 -10.54 -18.51
C LEU A 331 18.53 -10.16 -19.62
N LEU A 332 18.07 -10.03 -20.86
CA LEU A 332 18.89 -9.55 -21.97
C LEU A 332 19.01 -8.03 -22.02
N GLU A 333 18.17 -7.30 -21.29
CA GLU A 333 18.21 -5.86 -21.18
C GLU A 333 19.30 -5.44 -20.17
N PRO A 334 20.37 -4.70 -20.56
CA PRO A 334 21.52 -4.42 -19.68
C PRO A 334 21.17 -3.65 -18.42
N ASN A 335 20.15 -2.78 -18.49
CA ASN A 335 19.74 -1.90 -17.40
C ASN A 335 18.47 -2.37 -16.69
N ALA A 336 17.97 -3.57 -17.01
CA ALA A 336 16.82 -4.16 -16.32
C ALA A 336 17.26 -4.93 -15.07
N ARG A 337 16.38 -4.88 -14.08
CA ARG A 337 16.45 -5.68 -12.85
C ARG A 337 15.14 -6.41 -12.69
N LEU A 338 15.21 -7.73 -12.69
CA LEU A 338 14.06 -8.62 -12.61
C LEU A 338 13.88 -9.12 -11.18
N THR A 339 12.65 -8.99 -10.66
CA THR A 339 12.23 -9.59 -9.40
C THR A 339 11.03 -10.47 -9.64
N LEU A 340 11.14 -11.77 -9.37
CA LEU A 340 10.04 -12.74 -9.40
C LEU A 340 9.57 -13.06 -7.99
N TYR A 341 8.26 -13.15 -7.81
CA TYR A 341 7.66 -13.27 -6.47
C TYR A 341 7.60 -14.70 -5.93
N GLY A 342 7.96 -15.73 -6.73
CA GLY A 342 7.92 -17.12 -6.29
C GLY A 342 6.51 -17.70 -6.16
N LYS A 343 5.51 -17.14 -6.84
CA LYS A 343 4.15 -17.66 -6.84
C LYS A 343 4.03 -18.88 -7.75
N ALA A 344 3.43 -19.96 -7.23
CA ALA A 344 3.34 -21.24 -7.93
C ALA A 344 2.45 -21.21 -9.17
N GLU A 345 1.39 -20.39 -9.17
CA GLU A 345 0.41 -20.35 -10.24
C GLU A 345 0.25 -18.97 -10.84
N THR A 346 0.24 -18.90 -12.16
CA THR A 346 -0.12 -17.72 -12.95
C THR A 346 -1.64 -17.62 -13.06
N ARG A 347 -2.19 -16.43 -12.84
CA ARG A 347 -3.62 -16.16 -13.03
C ARG A 347 -3.78 -14.78 -13.63
N GLU A 348 -4.84 -14.58 -14.43
CA GLU A 348 -5.19 -13.26 -14.94
C GLU A 348 -5.28 -12.22 -13.80
N GLY A 349 -4.72 -11.04 -13.99
CA GLY A 349 -4.67 -9.97 -12.99
C GLY A 349 -3.66 -10.17 -11.85
N ARG A 350 -3.05 -11.35 -11.70
CA ARG A 350 -2.12 -11.63 -10.61
C ARG A 350 -0.73 -11.07 -10.92
N LYS A 351 -0.21 -10.22 -10.05
CA LYS A 351 1.18 -9.72 -10.12
C LYS A 351 2.14 -10.87 -9.78
N MET A 352 2.99 -11.24 -10.74
CA MET A 352 3.92 -12.38 -10.65
C MET A 352 5.36 -11.95 -10.40
N GLY A 353 5.69 -10.72 -10.73
CA GLY A 353 7.00 -10.10 -10.59
C GLY A 353 6.97 -8.66 -11.05
N HIS A 354 8.14 -8.04 -11.12
CA HIS A 354 8.32 -6.74 -11.75
C HIS A 354 9.70 -6.61 -12.38
N ILE A 355 9.84 -5.65 -13.26
CA ILE A 355 11.11 -5.27 -13.89
C ILE A 355 11.36 -3.79 -13.62
N ASN A 356 12.51 -3.45 -13.08
CA ASN A 356 13.00 -2.08 -12.95
C ASN A 356 13.98 -1.78 -14.07
N ARG A 357 13.63 -0.84 -14.98
CA ARG A 357 14.53 -0.37 -16.04
C ARG A 357 15.14 0.94 -15.63
N LEU A 358 16.46 0.91 -15.40
CA LEU A 358 17.22 2.05 -14.90
C LEU A 358 17.78 2.90 -16.05
N SER A 359 17.77 4.22 -15.85
CA SER A 359 18.45 5.17 -16.73
C SER A 359 19.23 6.21 -15.91
N PRO A 360 20.21 6.91 -16.50
CA PRO A 360 20.93 7.96 -15.78
C PRO A 360 19.98 8.98 -15.16
N LYS A 361 20.31 9.43 -13.95
CA LYS A 361 19.57 10.48 -13.29
C LYS A 361 19.71 11.78 -14.08
N SER A 362 18.60 12.37 -14.49
CA SER A 362 18.50 13.71 -15.08
C SER A 362 18.69 14.78 -14.01
#